data_5ebf60036fe404963cab9a1f604c2245
#
_entry.id   5ebf60036fe404963cab9a1f604c2245
#
_cell.length_a   1.000
_cell.length_b   1.000
_cell.length_c   1.000
_cell.angle_alpha   90.00
_cell.angle_beta   90.00
_cell.angle_gamma   90.00
#
_symmetry.space_group_name_H-M   'P 1'
#
loop_
_entity.id
_entity.type
_entity.pdbx_description
1 polymer ?
#
loop_
_entity_poly.entity_id
_entity_poly.type
_entity_poly.pdbx_seq_one_letter_code
_entity_poly.pdbx_strand_id
1 'polypeptide(L)'
;MIGVVARWLGSRKLRVLGDSEYAGGSISRHLPAHVELISRMTMNAALYELPPLQTAGRGRRRKKGARLSNPLQMAQDSNCSWIKTTVYLYGHNVKVWYRSIDALWYSSAGSRLLRIVVVHDPGGRRRDDCFFSTDLSLKPAQILETFALRWPLEVCFHDVKQFLGFEDPQNRVFLATCRTAPLIFYIYDLVLLWHAQSGNLSMPHSAVARPWYKRKTSVSFEDILRNLRQATWQEKIFSDPGLDAHTRKILQPLAEWVKAAA
;
A
#
# COMPACT_ATOMS: atom_id res chain seq x y z
N MET A 1 0.93 -13.63 -11.52
CA MET A 1 0.86 -12.17 -11.73
C MET A 1 2.23 -11.49 -11.63
N ILE A 2 3.00 -11.59 -10.55
CA ILE A 2 4.34 -10.95 -10.41
C ILE A 2 5.24 -11.20 -11.62
N GLY A 3 5.35 -12.46 -12.09
CA GLY A 3 6.17 -12.80 -13.26
C GLY A 3 5.67 -12.23 -14.59
N VAL A 4 4.38 -11.90 -14.71
CA VAL A 4 3.82 -11.22 -15.89
C VAL A 4 4.23 -9.77 -15.87
N VAL A 5 4.03 -9.07 -14.76
CA VAL A 5 4.42 -7.67 -14.59
C VAL A 5 5.93 -7.50 -14.73
N ALA A 6 6.71 -8.40 -14.16
CA ALA A 6 8.17 -8.39 -14.30
C ALA A 6 8.62 -8.50 -15.77
N ARG A 7 7.96 -9.34 -16.57
CA ARG A 7 8.24 -9.43 -18.01
C ARG A 7 7.89 -8.15 -18.77
N TRP A 8 6.76 -7.50 -18.44
CA TRP A 8 6.37 -6.22 -19.06
C TRP A 8 7.35 -5.09 -18.76
N LEU A 9 7.92 -5.10 -17.55
CA LEU A 9 8.88 -4.07 -17.13
C LEU A 9 10.30 -4.31 -17.66
N GLY A 10 10.58 -5.48 -18.23
CA GLY A 10 11.89 -5.85 -18.75
C GLY A 10 12.97 -5.82 -17.67
N SER A 11 13.99 -4.98 -17.84
CA SER A 11 15.11 -4.86 -16.90
C SER A 11 14.85 -3.86 -15.75
N ARG A 12 13.70 -3.18 -15.74
CA ARG A 12 13.38 -2.21 -14.68
C ARG A 12 13.20 -2.93 -13.34
N LYS A 13 13.76 -2.33 -12.29
CA LYS A 13 13.55 -2.82 -10.93
C LYS A 13 12.07 -2.73 -10.55
N LEU A 14 11.52 -3.86 -10.09
CA LEU A 14 10.15 -3.96 -9.57
C LEU A 14 10.23 -4.24 -8.07
N ARG A 15 9.60 -3.40 -7.28
CA ARG A 15 9.42 -3.64 -5.85
C ARG A 15 7.99 -4.05 -5.57
N VAL A 16 7.84 -5.24 -5.02
CA VAL A 16 6.55 -5.84 -4.64
C VAL A 16 6.35 -5.66 -3.14
N LEU A 17 5.20 -5.17 -2.76
CA LEU A 17 4.78 -5.06 -1.37
C LEU A 17 3.70 -6.12 -1.11
N GLY A 18 3.93 -7.00 -0.17
CA GLY A 18 3.02 -8.10 0.15
C GLY A 18 2.71 -8.18 1.64
N ASP A 19 1.61 -8.82 1.98
CA ASP A 19 1.36 -9.25 3.35
C ASP A 19 2.08 -10.58 3.65
N SER A 20 1.79 -11.19 4.79
CA SER A 20 2.43 -12.44 5.22
C SER A 20 2.19 -13.62 4.28
N GLU A 21 1.11 -13.63 3.50
CA GLU A 21 0.83 -14.71 2.55
C GLU A 21 1.78 -14.69 1.35
N TYR A 22 2.20 -13.50 0.92
CA TYR A 22 3.19 -13.33 -0.15
C TYR A 22 4.62 -13.69 0.30
N ALA A 23 4.85 -13.86 1.58
CA ALA A 23 6.12 -14.31 2.13
C ALA A 23 6.37 -15.82 1.92
N GLY A 24 5.39 -16.56 1.41
CA GLY A 24 5.49 -18.00 1.18
C GLY A 24 6.58 -18.39 0.19
N GLY A 25 7.12 -19.62 0.34
CA GLY A 25 8.22 -20.13 -0.48
C GLY A 25 7.91 -20.23 -1.97
N SER A 26 6.65 -20.33 -2.34
CA SER A 26 6.21 -20.33 -3.75
C SER A 26 6.51 -19.00 -4.47
N ILE A 27 6.51 -17.89 -3.74
CA ILE A 27 6.79 -16.55 -4.27
C ILE A 27 8.25 -16.18 -4.02
N SER A 28 8.67 -16.17 -2.75
CA SER A 28 9.97 -15.62 -2.33
C SER A 28 11.18 -16.32 -2.98
N ARG A 29 11.07 -17.63 -3.28
CA ARG A 29 12.16 -18.40 -3.92
C ARG A 29 12.26 -18.16 -5.42
N HIS A 30 11.17 -17.81 -6.06
CA HIS A 30 11.05 -17.75 -7.53
C HIS A 30 10.98 -16.32 -8.06
N LEU A 31 11.32 -15.33 -7.24
CA LEU A 31 11.38 -13.94 -7.69
C LEU A 31 12.48 -13.76 -8.75
N PRO A 32 12.17 -13.14 -9.89
CA PRO A 32 13.20 -12.72 -10.85
C PRO A 32 14.27 -11.84 -10.21
N ALA A 33 15.47 -11.80 -10.79
CA ALA A 33 16.61 -11.08 -10.21
C ALA A 33 16.35 -9.56 -10.02
N HIS A 34 15.54 -8.96 -10.90
CA HIS A 34 15.17 -7.53 -10.86
C HIS A 34 13.93 -7.24 -9.99
N VAL A 35 13.35 -8.27 -9.36
CA VAL A 35 12.18 -8.13 -8.49
C VAL A 35 12.59 -8.21 -7.04
N GLU A 36 12.27 -7.18 -6.30
CA GLU A 36 12.47 -7.06 -4.86
C GLU A 36 11.14 -7.25 -4.14
N LEU A 37 11.15 -7.91 -3.00
CA LEU A 37 9.98 -8.13 -2.16
C LEU A 37 10.20 -7.51 -0.79
N ILE A 38 9.25 -6.70 -0.37
CA ILE A 38 9.09 -6.28 1.03
C ILE A 38 7.78 -6.88 1.52
N SER A 39 7.83 -7.62 2.61
CA SER A 39 6.64 -8.29 3.13
C SER A 39 6.72 -8.42 4.65
N ARG A 40 5.57 -8.72 5.23
CA ARG A 40 5.44 -9.07 6.63
C ARG A 40 5.94 -10.49 6.85
N MET A 41 6.66 -10.72 7.95
CA MET A 41 7.20 -12.01 8.35
C MET A 41 6.46 -12.51 9.61
N THR A 42 6.28 -13.83 9.72
CA THR A 42 5.71 -14.40 10.93
C THR A 42 6.71 -14.30 12.09
N MET A 43 6.23 -14.00 13.28
CA MET A 43 7.06 -13.81 14.49
C MET A 43 7.79 -15.08 14.93
N ASN A 44 7.35 -16.25 14.51
CA ASN A 44 7.97 -17.54 14.78
C ASN A 44 8.86 -18.08 13.65
N ALA A 45 9.22 -17.22 12.68
CA ALA A 45 10.05 -17.63 11.54
C ALA A 45 11.39 -18.19 11.98
N ALA A 46 11.78 -19.34 11.41
CA ALA A 46 13.06 -19.96 11.68
C ALA A 46 14.17 -19.29 10.86
N LEU A 47 15.03 -18.54 11.55
CA LEU A 47 16.12 -17.79 10.97
C LEU A 47 17.45 -18.52 11.11
N TYR A 48 18.34 -18.31 10.16
CA TYR A 48 19.65 -18.95 10.11
C TYR A 48 20.72 -17.96 9.61
N GLU A 49 21.92 -18.17 10.07
CA GLU A 49 23.11 -17.54 9.51
C GLU A 49 23.38 -18.03 8.08
N LEU A 50 24.22 -17.29 7.36
CA LEU A 50 24.81 -17.79 6.12
C LEU A 50 25.61 -19.09 6.38
N PRO A 51 25.64 -20.02 5.42
CA PRO A 51 26.48 -21.21 5.57
C PRO A 51 27.95 -20.80 5.70
N PRO A 52 28.72 -21.48 6.54
CA PRO A 52 30.17 -21.22 6.66
C PRO A 52 30.86 -21.44 5.32
N LEU A 53 31.87 -20.62 5.05
CA LEU A 53 32.75 -20.82 3.90
C LEU A 53 33.37 -22.22 4.02
N GLN A 54 33.15 -23.04 3.01
CA GLN A 54 33.61 -24.43 3.05
C GLN A 54 35.10 -24.51 2.76
N THR A 55 35.86 -24.89 3.76
CA THR A 55 37.20 -25.50 3.58
C THR A 55 37.05 -26.90 3.01
N ALA A 56 37.95 -27.31 2.13
CA ALA A 56 37.93 -28.56 1.40
C ALA A 56 37.60 -29.76 2.33
N GLY A 57 36.40 -30.32 2.18
CA GLY A 57 35.92 -31.47 2.97
C GLY A 57 34.98 -32.35 2.14
N ARG A 58 34.96 -33.67 2.42
CA ARG A 58 34.02 -34.62 1.79
C ARG A 58 32.62 -34.39 2.36
N GLY A 59 31.60 -34.33 1.50
CA GLY A 59 30.20 -34.30 1.90
C GLY A 59 29.37 -33.21 1.22
N ARG A 60 28.05 -33.27 1.42
CA ARG A 60 27.11 -32.29 0.86
C ARG A 60 27.30 -30.92 1.52
N ARG A 61 27.46 -29.87 0.72
CA ARG A 61 27.59 -28.52 1.20
C ARG A 61 26.39 -28.09 2.05
N ARG A 62 26.66 -27.47 3.20
CA ARG A 62 25.63 -26.89 4.04
C ARG A 62 24.98 -25.71 3.29
N LYS A 63 23.66 -25.65 3.34
CA LYS A 63 22.87 -24.56 2.67
C LYS A 63 22.50 -23.45 3.64
N LYS A 64 22.72 -23.62 4.93
CA LYS A 64 22.43 -22.67 6.01
C LYS A 64 23.41 -22.86 7.17
N GLY A 65 23.68 -21.80 7.90
CA GLY A 65 24.53 -21.80 9.09
C GLY A 65 23.79 -22.17 10.36
N ALA A 66 24.21 -21.59 11.49
CA ALA A 66 23.59 -21.80 12.80
C ALA A 66 22.16 -21.23 12.81
N ARG A 67 21.34 -21.79 13.69
CA ARG A 67 19.99 -21.27 13.92
C ARG A 67 20.08 -20.02 14.79
N LEU A 68 19.41 -18.95 14.36
CA LEU A 68 19.29 -17.70 15.09
C LEU A 68 17.99 -17.65 15.89
N SER A 69 17.90 -16.69 16.81
CA SER A 69 16.64 -16.36 17.49
C SER A 69 15.57 -15.98 16.47
N ASN A 70 14.34 -16.42 16.70
CA ASN A 70 13.22 -16.02 15.87
C ASN A 70 12.81 -14.54 16.19
N PRO A 71 11.99 -13.89 15.36
CA PRO A 71 11.58 -12.51 15.60
C PRO A 71 10.92 -12.28 16.96
N LEU A 72 10.13 -13.25 17.46
CA LEU A 72 9.50 -13.14 18.79
C LEU A 72 10.55 -13.16 19.90
N GLN A 73 11.51 -14.06 19.85
CA GLN A 73 12.62 -14.10 20.79
C GLN A 73 13.47 -12.83 20.73
N MET A 74 13.72 -12.33 19.51
CA MET A 74 14.39 -11.04 19.32
C MET A 74 13.61 -9.87 19.94
N ALA A 75 12.28 -9.87 19.87
CA ALA A 75 11.45 -8.85 20.49
C ALA A 75 11.52 -8.89 22.03
N GLN A 76 11.58 -10.08 22.60
CA GLN A 76 11.57 -10.31 24.04
C GLN A 76 12.94 -10.26 24.71
N ASP A 77 14.02 -10.24 23.93
CA ASP A 77 15.38 -10.23 24.48
C ASP A 77 15.69 -8.89 25.16
N SER A 78 15.82 -8.91 26.48
CA SER A 78 16.16 -7.74 27.28
C SER A 78 17.62 -7.30 27.15
N ASN A 79 18.51 -8.18 26.69
CA ASN A 79 19.94 -7.90 26.57
C ASN A 79 20.29 -7.09 25.31
N CYS A 80 19.40 -7.08 24.33
CA CYS A 80 19.60 -6.31 23.09
C CYS A 80 18.90 -4.96 23.16
N SER A 81 19.62 -3.89 22.86
CA SER A 81 19.06 -2.55 22.81
C SER A 81 18.17 -2.35 21.56
N TRP A 82 17.12 -1.55 21.71
CA TRP A 82 16.28 -1.10 20.61
C TRP A 82 16.85 0.16 19.97
N ILE A 83 16.88 0.19 18.66
CA ILE A 83 17.18 1.42 17.88
C ILE A 83 15.90 2.21 17.78
N LYS A 84 15.93 3.46 18.28
CA LYS A 84 14.79 4.37 18.27
C LYS A 84 14.84 5.25 17.02
N THR A 85 13.74 5.36 16.31
CA THR A 85 13.66 6.20 15.11
C THR A 85 12.26 6.76 14.93
N THR A 86 12.15 7.75 14.05
CA THR A 86 10.88 8.25 13.57
C THR A 86 10.74 7.88 12.10
N VAL A 87 9.61 7.31 11.72
CA VAL A 87 9.28 6.90 10.36
C VAL A 87 7.97 7.54 9.93
N TYR A 88 7.82 7.78 8.63
CA TYR A 88 6.60 8.32 8.07
C TYR A 88 5.66 7.19 7.65
N LEU A 89 4.62 6.95 8.44
CA LEU A 89 3.64 5.88 8.21
C LEU A 89 2.24 6.46 8.12
N TYR A 90 1.50 6.11 7.07
CA TYR A 90 0.08 6.45 6.91
C TYR A 90 -0.21 7.97 7.05
N GLY A 91 0.67 8.81 6.50
CA GLY A 91 0.51 10.26 6.54
C GLY A 91 1.01 10.96 7.82
N HIS A 92 1.62 10.22 8.75
CA HIS A 92 2.06 10.75 10.04
C HIS A 92 3.49 10.32 10.39
N ASN A 93 4.19 11.15 11.14
CA ASN A 93 5.45 10.79 11.77
C ASN A 93 5.17 9.94 13.02
N VAL A 94 5.68 8.71 13.02
CA VAL A 94 5.46 7.73 14.10
C VAL A 94 6.81 7.36 14.70
N LYS A 95 6.91 7.43 16.03
CA LYS A 95 8.08 6.93 16.76
C LYS A 95 7.97 5.40 16.84
N VAL A 96 8.99 4.71 16.37
CA VAL A 96 9.10 3.25 16.43
C VAL A 96 10.45 2.85 16.98
N TRP A 97 10.49 1.71 17.63
CA TRP A 97 11.72 1.06 18.05
C TRP A 97 11.89 -0.18 17.18
N TYR A 98 13.09 -0.41 16.70
CA TYR A 98 13.34 -1.58 15.85
C TYR A 98 14.66 -2.27 16.20
N ARG A 99 14.73 -3.53 15.83
CA ARG A 99 15.95 -4.33 15.72
C ARG A 99 16.05 -4.87 14.31
N SER A 100 17.27 -4.97 13.78
CA SER A 100 17.46 -5.45 12.42
C SER A 100 18.61 -6.43 12.36
N ILE A 101 18.42 -7.46 11.56
CA ILE A 101 19.44 -8.50 11.28
C ILE A 101 19.34 -8.93 9.83
N ASP A 102 20.47 -9.24 9.22
CA ASP A 102 20.51 -9.89 7.92
C ASP A 102 20.64 -11.40 8.13
N ALA A 103 19.63 -12.18 7.72
CA ALA A 103 19.56 -13.62 7.98
C ALA A 103 18.85 -14.36 6.85
N LEU A 104 18.98 -15.69 6.85
CA LEU A 104 18.26 -16.58 5.96
C LEU A 104 16.94 -17.01 6.62
N TRP A 105 15.82 -16.79 5.93
CA TRP A 105 14.58 -17.50 6.19
C TRP A 105 14.46 -18.66 5.20
N TYR A 106 15.17 -19.74 5.51
CA TYR A 106 15.42 -20.81 4.55
C TYR A 106 14.14 -21.51 4.07
N SER A 107 13.15 -21.68 4.93
CA SER A 107 11.85 -22.29 4.58
C SER A 107 11.07 -21.48 3.55
N SER A 108 11.20 -20.16 3.56
CA SER A 108 10.52 -19.25 2.64
C SER A 108 11.41 -18.83 1.46
N ALA A 109 12.53 -18.18 1.72
CA ALA A 109 13.35 -17.54 0.69
C ALA A 109 14.57 -18.39 0.23
N GLY A 110 14.72 -19.60 0.76
CA GLY A 110 15.86 -20.46 0.42
C GLY A 110 17.19 -19.89 0.90
N SER A 111 18.17 -19.82 0.01
CA SER A 111 19.51 -19.27 0.30
C SER A 111 19.63 -17.75 0.10
N ARG A 112 18.53 -17.06 -0.19
CA ARG A 112 18.54 -15.60 -0.32
C ARG A 112 18.65 -14.96 1.05
N LEU A 113 19.63 -14.08 1.22
CA LEU A 113 19.76 -13.27 2.43
C LEU A 113 18.67 -12.19 2.45
N LEU A 114 18.07 -12.01 3.61
CA LEU A 114 16.99 -11.05 3.83
C LEU A 114 17.42 -10.05 4.90
N ARG A 115 17.06 -8.79 4.73
CA ARG A 115 17.08 -7.83 5.83
C ARG A 115 15.78 -7.94 6.58
N ILE A 116 15.87 -8.28 7.84
CA ILE A 116 14.73 -8.52 8.75
C ILE A 116 14.68 -7.39 9.74
N VAL A 117 13.48 -6.85 9.97
CA VAL A 117 13.22 -5.72 10.87
C VAL A 117 12.12 -6.10 11.82
N VAL A 118 12.44 -6.28 13.09
CA VAL A 118 11.48 -6.47 14.18
C VAL A 118 11.14 -5.11 14.74
N VAL A 119 9.86 -4.80 14.87
CA VAL A 119 9.35 -3.48 15.27
C VAL A 119 8.58 -3.59 16.57
N HIS A 120 8.84 -2.66 17.47
CA HIS A 120 8.11 -2.47 18.72
C HIS A 120 7.50 -1.06 18.77
N ASP A 121 6.23 -0.98 19.16
CA ASP A 121 5.55 0.29 19.42
C ASP A 121 5.69 0.66 20.89
N PRO A 122 6.50 1.67 21.22
CA PRO A 122 6.68 2.08 22.62
C PRO A 122 5.41 2.66 23.26
N GLY A 123 4.42 3.02 22.44
CA GLY A 123 3.10 3.48 22.91
C GLY A 123 2.13 2.36 23.25
N GLY A 124 2.51 1.09 23.00
CA GLY A 124 1.69 -0.09 23.31
C GLY A 124 0.38 -0.20 22.51
N ARG A 125 0.18 0.64 21.50
CA ARG A 125 -1.04 0.65 20.67
C ARG A 125 -1.05 -0.48 19.65
N ARG A 126 0.13 -0.97 19.26
CA ARG A 126 0.33 -2.02 18.27
C ARG A 126 1.14 -3.15 18.88
N ARG A 127 0.87 -4.36 18.44
CA ARG A 127 1.70 -5.52 18.79
C ARG A 127 3.03 -5.44 18.06
N ASP A 128 4.04 -6.13 18.60
CA ASP A 128 5.30 -6.35 17.92
C ASP A 128 5.05 -7.03 16.58
N ASP A 129 5.78 -6.59 15.58
CA ASP A 129 5.63 -7.06 14.21
C ASP A 129 7.00 -7.25 13.55
N CYS A 130 7.05 -8.02 12.47
CA CYS A 130 8.27 -8.30 11.76
C CYS A 130 8.09 -8.12 10.26
N PHE A 131 9.03 -7.44 9.66
CA PHE A 131 9.09 -7.19 8.21
C PHE A 131 10.41 -7.66 7.64
N PHE A 132 10.44 -7.95 6.35
CA PHE A 132 11.69 -8.24 5.67
C PHE A 132 11.75 -7.62 4.28
N SER A 133 12.97 -7.45 3.80
CA SER A 133 13.27 -7.05 2.43
C SER A 133 14.27 -8.00 1.80
N THR A 134 14.09 -8.30 0.52
CA THR A 134 15.10 -8.98 -0.31
C THR A 134 16.17 -8.00 -0.82
N ASP A 135 15.91 -6.70 -0.74
CA ASP A 135 16.87 -5.65 -1.05
C ASP A 135 17.63 -5.24 0.22
N LEU A 136 18.88 -5.65 0.30
CA LEU A 136 19.75 -5.36 1.43
C LEU A 136 20.29 -3.91 1.44
N SER A 137 20.09 -3.15 0.38
CA SER A 137 20.49 -1.74 0.32
C SER A 137 19.57 -0.82 1.12
N LEU A 138 18.34 -1.26 1.38
CA LEU A 138 17.35 -0.49 2.13
C LEU A 138 17.69 -0.43 3.61
N LYS A 139 17.61 0.76 4.19
CA LYS A 139 17.68 0.94 5.64
C LYS A 139 16.39 0.41 6.29
N PRO A 140 16.42 -0.05 7.55
CA PRO A 140 15.22 -0.53 8.27
C PRO A 140 14.05 0.45 8.24
N ALA A 141 14.27 1.74 8.46
CA ALA A 141 13.24 2.77 8.37
C ALA A 141 12.59 2.80 6.98
N GLN A 142 13.39 2.74 5.90
CA GLN A 142 12.88 2.74 4.53
C GLN A 142 12.03 1.48 4.23
N ILE A 143 12.37 0.33 4.81
CA ILE A 143 11.55 -0.90 4.68
C ILE A 143 10.16 -0.67 5.27
N LEU A 144 10.08 -0.07 6.46
CA LEU A 144 8.82 0.22 7.14
C LEU A 144 7.98 1.25 6.37
N GLU A 145 8.60 2.35 5.95
CA GLU A 145 7.95 3.40 5.16
C GLU A 145 7.43 2.87 3.83
N THR A 146 8.26 2.07 3.15
CA THR A 146 7.87 1.46 1.87
C THR A 146 6.74 0.45 2.06
N PHE A 147 6.77 -0.38 3.11
CA PHE A 147 5.68 -1.33 3.40
C PHE A 147 4.35 -0.60 3.66
N ALA A 148 4.38 0.56 4.32
CA ALA A 148 3.18 1.35 4.57
C ALA A 148 2.47 1.81 3.28
N LEU A 149 3.20 1.93 2.16
CA LEU A 149 2.64 2.25 0.85
C LEU A 149 1.71 1.15 0.29
N ARG A 150 1.63 -0.02 0.93
CA ARG A 150 0.65 -1.05 0.60
C ARG A 150 -0.79 -0.63 0.97
N TRP A 151 -0.94 0.18 2.02
CA TRP A 151 -2.26 0.59 2.55
C TRP A 151 -3.16 1.29 1.52
N PRO A 152 -2.69 2.15 0.62
CA PRO A 152 -3.51 2.73 -0.45
C PRO A 152 -4.29 1.73 -1.30
N LEU A 153 -3.82 0.48 -1.42
CA LEU A 153 -4.58 -0.57 -2.10
C LEU A 153 -5.87 -0.93 -1.35
N GLU A 154 -5.81 -1.02 -0.02
CA GLU A 154 -7.00 -1.29 0.81
C GLU A 154 -7.98 -0.11 0.74
N VAL A 155 -7.47 1.13 0.75
CA VAL A 155 -8.28 2.34 0.54
C VAL A 155 -8.94 2.32 -0.83
N CYS A 156 -8.20 1.98 -1.89
CA CYS A 156 -8.75 1.84 -3.23
C CYS A 156 -9.91 0.84 -3.28
N PHE A 157 -9.73 -0.36 -2.71
CA PHE A 157 -10.81 -1.35 -2.65
C PHE A 157 -12.03 -0.85 -1.86
N HIS A 158 -11.80 -0.16 -0.74
CA HIS A 158 -12.88 0.47 0.02
C HIS A 158 -13.64 1.48 -0.85
N ASP A 159 -12.92 2.38 -1.50
CA ASP A 159 -13.51 3.47 -2.27
C ASP A 159 -14.28 2.98 -3.50
N VAL A 160 -13.73 2.01 -4.25
CA VAL A 160 -14.44 1.44 -5.42
C VAL A 160 -15.69 0.68 -5.02
N LYS A 161 -15.70 0.01 -3.85
CA LYS A 161 -16.90 -0.64 -3.31
C LYS A 161 -17.93 0.38 -2.85
N GLN A 162 -17.50 1.39 -2.13
CA GLN A 162 -18.39 2.37 -1.52
C GLN A 162 -18.99 3.35 -2.52
N PHE A 163 -18.23 3.76 -3.54
CA PHE A 163 -18.60 4.89 -4.40
C PHE A 163 -18.75 4.54 -5.89
N LEU A 164 -18.19 3.44 -6.35
CA LEU A 164 -18.22 3.05 -7.77
C LEU A 164 -18.96 1.73 -8.04
N GLY A 165 -19.60 1.15 -7.02
CA GLY A 165 -20.43 -0.04 -7.17
C GLY A 165 -19.66 -1.30 -7.55
N PHE A 166 -18.43 -1.51 -7.03
CA PHE A 166 -17.60 -2.66 -7.39
C PHE A 166 -18.26 -4.01 -7.13
N GLU A 167 -19.13 -4.13 -6.13
CA GLU A 167 -19.85 -5.33 -5.76
C GLU A 167 -21.32 -5.34 -6.22
N ASP A 168 -21.81 -4.24 -6.82
CA ASP A 168 -23.23 -4.10 -7.21
C ASP A 168 -23.62 -4.86 -8.49
N PRO A 169 -22.75 -5.05 -9.50
CA PRO A 169 -23.13 -5.70 -10.74
C PRO A 169 -23.50 -7.17 -10.54
N GLN A 170 -24.73 -7.55 -10.86
CA GLN A 170 -25.21 -8.94 -10.82
C GLN A 170 -24.85 -9.72 -12.09
N ASN A 171 -23.63 -9.52 -12.59
CA ASN A 171 -23.15 -10.17 -13.80
C ASN A 171 -22.92 -11.67 -13.58
N ARG A 172 -23.62 -12.52 -14.32
CA ARG A 172 -23.45 -13.99 -14.31
C ARG A 172 -22.60 -14.52 -15.45
N VAL A 173 -22.34 -13.67 -16.46
CA VAL A 173 -21.55 -14.03 -17.62
C VAL A 173 -20.07 -13.73 -17.35
N PHE A 174 -19.20 -14.73 -17.54
CA PHE A 174 -17.76 -14.63 -17.29
C PHE A 174 -17.10 -13.38 -17.92
N LEU A 175 -17.40 -13.11 -19.21
CA LEU A 175 -16.83 -11.94 -19.90
C LEU A 175 -17.31 -10.61 -19.31
N ALA A 176 -18.54 -10.52 -18.84
CA ALA A 176 -19.06 -9.32 -18.20
C ALA A 176 -18.32 -9.07 -16.88
N THR A 177 -18.16 -10.11 -16.05
CA THR A 177 -17.39 -10.01 -14.80
C THR A 177 -15.94 -9.60 -15.04
N CYS A 178 -15.27 -10.22 -16.04
CA CYS A 178 -13.89 -9.88 -16.40
C CYS A 178 -13.71 -8.44 -16.90
N ARG A 179 -14.76 -7.81 -17.43
CA ARG A 179 -14.70 -6.42 -17.94
C ARG A 179 -15.12 -5.40 -16.91
N THR A 180 -16.11 -5.71 -16.08
CA THR A 180 -16.67 -4.77 -15.10
C THR A 180 -15.64 -4.40 -14.04
N ALA A 181 -14.95 -5.37 -13.46
CA ALA A 181 -13.98 -5.10 -12.40
C ALA A 181 -12.81 -4.19 -12.88
N PRO A 182 -12.10 -4.50 -13.99
CA PRO A 182 -11.06 -3.60 -14.49
C PRO A 182 -11.58 -2.21 -14.87
N LEU A 183 -12.80 -2.10 -15.41
CA LEU A 183 -13.40 -0.82 -15.78
C LEU A 183 -13.60 0.08 -14.55
N ILE A 184 -14.05 -0.47 -13.44
CA ILE A 184 -14.25 0.28 -12.20
C ILE A 184 -12.93 0.83 -11.67
N PHE A 185 -11.86 0.03 -11.65
CA PHE A 185 -10.53 0.51 -11.27
C PHE A 185 -10.00 1.56 -12.24
N TYR A 186 -10.24 1.39 -13.53
CA TYR A 186 -9.88 2.39 -14.54
C TYR A 186 -10.59 3.73 -14.31
N ILE A 187 -11.88 3.70 -13.97
CA ILE A 187 -12.64 4.90 -13.61
C ILE A 187 -12.05 5.54 -12.35
N TYR A 188 -11.72 4.74 -11.33
CA TYR A 188 -11.06 5.22 -10.12
C TYR A 188 -9.77 5.99 -10.44
N ASP A 189 -8.90 5.40 -11.26
CA ASP A 189 -7.65 6.02 -11.69
C ASP A 189 -7.88 7.32 -12.46
N LEU A 190 -8.87 7.35 -13.38
CA LEU A 190 -9.22 8.57 -14.13
C LEU A 190 -9.67 9.70 -13.22
N VAL A 191 -10.48 9.40 -12.19
CA VAL A 191 -10.94 10.38 -11.21
C VAL A 191 -9.78 10.96 -10.40
N LEU A 192 -8.85 10.12 -9.97
CA LEU A 192 -7.65 10.56 -9.26
C LEU A 192 -6.72 11.40 -10.16
N LEU A 193 -6.53 11.00 -11.41
CA LEU A 193 -5.73 11.75 -12.38
C LEU A 193 -6.35 13.12 -12.68
N TRP A 194 -7.66 13.17 -12.87
CA TRP A 194 -8.38 14.43 -13.05
C TRP A 194 -8.16 15.36 -11.85
N HIS A 195 -8.30 14.83 -10.63
CA HIS A 195 -8.07 15.63 -9.42
C HIS A 195 -6.62 16.15 -9.32
N ALA A 196 -5.64 15.32 -9.62
CA ALA A 196 -4.24 15.71 -9.62
C ALA A 196 -3.92 16.79 -10.66
N GLN A 197 -4.56 16.74 -11.84
CA GLN A 197 -4.39 17.72 -12.92
C GLN A 197 -5.14 19.04 -12.66
N SER A 198 -6.27 18.98 -11.96
CA SER A 198 -7.08 20.17 -11.68
C SER A 198 -6.41 21.17 -10.71
N GLY A 199 -5.29 20.81 -10.10
CA GLY A 199 -4.55 21.61 -9.14
C GLY A 199 -5.26 21.79 -7.78
N ASN A 200 -6.45 21.21 -7.60
CA ASN A 200 -7.23 21.29 -6.37
C ASN A 200 -6.76 20.28 -5.33
N LEU A 201 -5.46 20.27 -5.02
CA LEU A 201 -4.88 19.43 -3.96
C LEU A 201 -5.25 19.91 -2.55
N SER A 202 -5.83 21.11 -2.42
CA SER A 202 -6.31 21.65 -1.15
C SER A 202 -7.70 21.11 -0.81
N MET A 203 -8.01 21.06 0.49
CA MET A 203 -9.34 20.69 0.98
C MET A 203 -10.41 21.57 0.30
N PRO A 204 -11.45 20.97 -0.28
CA PRO A 204 -12.58 21.75 -0.79
C PRO A 204 -13.20 22.53 0.37
N HIS A 205 -13.56 23.80 0.13
CA HIS A 205 -14.27 24.62 1.12
C HIS A 205 -15.61 23.99 1.59
N SER A 206 -16.11 23.01 0.86
CA SER A 206 -17.33 22.25 1.13
C SER A 206 -17.08 20.84 1.69
N ALA A 207 -15.90 20.58 2.30
CA ALA A 207 -15.73 19.32 3.00
C ALA A 207 -16.86 19.17 4.03
N VAL A 208 -17.79 18.24 3.80
CA VAL A 208 -18.95 18.06 4.66
C VAL A 208 -18.47 17.71 6.05
N ALA A 209 -18.61 18.67 6.97
CA ALA A 209 -18.41 18.43 8.37
C ALA A 209 -19.48 17.44 8.84
N ARG A 210 -19.13 16.19 8.96
CA ARG A 210 -20.01 15.18 9.55
C ARG A 210 -20.01 15.34 11.06
N PRO A 211 -21.14 15.18 11.77
CA PRO A 211 -21.22 15.39 13.22
C PRO A 211 -20.19 14.62 14.02
N TRP A 212 -19.76 13.46 13.52
CA TRP A 212 -18.78 12.59 14.17
C TRP A 212 -17.34 12.84 13.71
N TYR A 213 -17.08 13.67 12.67
CA TYR A 213 -15.76 13.93 12.13
C TYR A 213 -15.49 15.43 12.01
N LYS A 214 -15.24 16.06 13.16
CA LYS A 214 -15.15 17.50 13.31
C LYS A 214 -13.92 18.17 12.66
N ARG A 215 -12.87 17.39 12.33
CA ARG A 215 -11.59 17.93 11.80
C ARG A 215 -11.05 17.05 10.69
N LYS A 216 -11.63 17.16 9.51
CA LYS A 216 -11.11 16.49 8.33
C LYS A 216 -9.86 17.23 7.85
N THR A 217 -8.71 16.57 7.84
CA THR A 217 -7.42 17.16 7.46
C THR A 217 -6.92 16.71 6.09
N SER A 218 -7.61 15.75 5.45
CA SER A 218 -7.21 15.20 4.15
C SER A 218 -8.41 15.05 3.23
N VAL A 219 -8.17 15.19 1.93
CA VAL A 219 -9.16 14.97 0.88
C VAL A 219 -9.47 13.47 0.80
N SER A 220 -10.76 13.09 0.80
CA SER A 220 -11.21 11.73 0.55
C SER A 220 -11.65 11.55 -0.90
N PHE A 221 -11.77 10.29 -1.34
CA PHE A 221 -12.30 9.99 -2.68
C PHE A 221 -13.74 10.53 -2.88
N GLU A 222 -14.56 10.51 -1.83
CA GLU A 222 -15.89 11.13 -1.83
C GLU A 222 -15.82 12.64 -2.16
N ASP A 223 -14.86 13.38 -1.59
CA ASP A 223 -14.69 14.81 -1.89
C ASP A 223 -14.25 15.02 -3.34
N ILE A 224 -13.37 14.15 -3.84
CA ILE A 224 -12.91 14.20 -5.24
C ILE A 224 -14.07 13.99 -6.21
N LEU A 225 -14.90 12.98 -5.96
CA LEU A 225 -16.09 12.73 -6.77
C LEU A 225 -17.08 13.89 -6.74
N ARG A 226 -17.26 14.49 -5.58
CA ARG A 226 -18.10 15.68 -5.42
C ARG A 226 -17.57 16.83 -6.27
N ASN A 227 -16.28 17.11 -6.18
CA ASN A 227 -15.64 18.17 -6.96
C ASN A 227 -15.75 17.90 -8.46
N LEU A 228 -15.57 16.65 -8.90
CA LEU A 228 -15.73 16.25 -10.29
C LEU A 228 -17.17 16.49 -10.79
N ARG A 229 -18.17 16.09 -10.00
CA ARG A 229 -19.59 16.32 -10.33
C ARG A 229 -19.88 17.82 -10.45
N GLN A 230 -19.42 18.61 -9.49
CA GLN A 230 -19.58 20.08 -9.54
C GLN A 230 -18.93 20.69 -10.77
N ALA A 231 -17.68 20.32 -11.08
CA ALA A 231 -16.97 20.82 -12.26
C ALA A 231 -17.69 20.46 -13.55
N THR A 232 -18.16 19.20 -13.67
CA THR A 232 -18.87 18.71 -14.84
C THR A 232 -20.22 19.45 -15.04
N TRP A 233 -20.95 19.69 -13.96
CA TRP A 233 -22.21 20.42 -14.03
C TRP A 233 -21.98 21.89 -14.34
N GLN A 234 -20.96 22.50 -13.75
CA GLN A 234 -20.56 23.87 -14.04
C GLN A 234 -20.26 24.04 -15.53
N GLU A 235 -19.46 23.15 -16.10
CA GLU A 235 -19.06 23.19 -17.50
C GLU A 235 -20.23 22.90 -18.45
N LYS A 236 -20.95 21.80 -18.23
CA LYS A 236 -21.95 21.31 -19.20
C LYS A 236 -23.32 21.94 -19.09
N ILE A 237 -23.70 22.43 -17.91
CA ILE A 237 -25.05 22.96 -17.68
C ILE A 237 -25.02 24.47 -17.51
N PHE A 238 -24.21 24.96 -16.57
CA PHE A 238 -24.26 26.38 -16.20
C PHE A 238 -23.43 27.31 -17.10
N SER A 239 -22.44 26.76 -17.81
CA SER A 239 -21.59 27.51 -18.74
C SER A 239 -22.01 27.35 -20.20
N ASP A 240 -23.13 26.68 -20.49
CA ASP A 240 -23.64 26.52 -21.85
C ASP A 240 -23.95 27.91 -22.47
N PRO A 241 -23.26 28.29 -23.57
CA PRO A 241 -23.51 29.57 -24.24
C PRO A 241 -24.92 29.66 -24.87
N GLY A 242 -25.58 28.53 -25.12
CA GLY A 242 -26.93 28.45 -25.65
C GLY A 242 -28.04 28.77 -24.64
N LEU A 243 -27.71 28.89 -23.35
CA LEU A 243 -28.69 29.25 -22.32
C LEU A 243 -29.08 30.73 -22.41
N ASP A 244 -30.38 30.96 -22.56
CA ASP A 244 -30.94 32.32 -22.45
C ASP A 244 -30.83 32.87 -21.02
N ALA A 245 -30.99 34.21 -20.89
CA ALA A 245 -30.86 34.92 -19.61
C ALA A 245 -31.91 34.46 -18.57
N HIS A 246 -33.12 34.06 -19.02
CA HIS A 246 -34.17 33.58 -18.14
C HIS A 246 -33.87 32.22 -17.56
N THR A 247 -33.45 31.28 -18.40
CA THR A 247 -33.05 29.94 -18.00
C THR A 247 -31.83 29.96 -17.06
N ARG A 248 -30.83 30.83 -17.32
CA ARG A 248 -29.72 31.05 -16.38
C ARG A 248 -30.16 31.49 -15.00
N LYS A 249 -31.12 32.43 -14.94
CA LYS A 249 -31.64 32.93 -13.67
C LYS A 249 -32.38 31.86 -12.88
N ILE A 250 -33.08 30.93 -13.55
CA ILE A 250 -33.74 29.78 -12.92
C ILE A 250 -32.71 28.73 -12.45
N LEU A 251 -31.66 28.49 -13.22
CA LEU A 251 -30.63 27.49 -12.90
C LEU A 251 -29.66 27.94 -11.79
N GLN A 252 -29.49 29.25 -11.57
CA GLN A 252 -28.57 29.79 -10.59
C GLN A 252 -28.82 29.28 -9.15
N PRO A 253 -30.06 29.27 -8.63
CA PRO A 253 -30.35 28.66 -7.32
C PRO A 253 -30.06 27.16 -7.28
N LEU A 254 -30.33 26.44 -8.38
CA LEU A 254 -30.00 25.02 -8.49
C LEU A 254 -28.49 24.80 -8.43
N ALA A 255 -27.68 25.65 -9.04
CA ALA A 255 -26.23 25.58 -8.96
C ALA A 255 -25.74 25.74 -7.51
N GLU A 256 -26.33 26.65 -6.74
CA GLU A 256 -26.00 26.80 -5.31
C GLU A 256 -26.46 25.60 -4.48
N TRP A 257 -27.62 25.04 -4.77
CA TRP A 257 -28.10 23.80 -4.12
C TRP A 257 -27.22 22.61 -4.43
N VAL A 258 -26.77 22.47 -5.67
CA VAL A 258 -25.85 21.41 -6.10
C VAL A 258 -24.52 21.54 -5.38
N LYS A 259 -24.01 22.76 -5.17
CA LYS A 259 -22.81 23.00 -4.35
C LYS A 259 -23.00 22.60 -2.89
N ALA A 260 -24.20 22.79 -2.35
CA ALA A 260 -24.52 22.46 -0.97
C ALA A 260 -24.84 20.97 -0.75
N ALA A 261 -25.44 20.30 -1.74
CA ALA A 261 -25.89 18.91 -1.66
C ALA A 261 -24.87 17.89 -2.19
N ALA A 262 -23.91 18.35 -2.99
CA ALA A 262 -22.81 17.52 -3.44
C ALA A 262 -21.76 17.38 -2.36
#